data_de87ba877911aad55b69f33ab650f101
#
_entry.id   de87ba877911aad55b69f33ab650f101
#
_cell.length_a   1.000
_cell.length_b   1.000
_cell.length_c   1.000
_cell.angle_alpha   90.00
_cell.angle_beta   90.00
_cell.angle_gamma   90.00
#
_symmetry.space_group_name_H-M   'P 1'
#
loop_
_entity.id
_entity.type
_entity.pdbx_description
1 polymer ?
#
loop_
_entity_poly.entity_id
_entity_poly.type
_entity_poly.pdbx_seq_one_letter_code
_entity_poly.pdbx_strand_id
1 'polypeptide(L)'
;MKNIGVRYGLLGAITVVFYFALLYFVKKDLFLNPALQWGSMLIYLAFMYKAAQDDCAAFGTERDFRNIVRTPFVVFLLINLGYWLFYYGVHLADKQLIVMELERKIGYLQEQMSAATDPVQRNDLNKQINEFRTYQNNPVQPLGPVLAQMTQGALGGFALAAGIAALLRSRN
;
A
#
# COMPACT_ATOMS: atom_id res chain seq x y z
N MET A 1 18.12 -7.47 23.14
CA MET A 1 17.01 -8.24 22.56
C MET A 1 16.79 -7.76 21.12
N LYS A 2 16.92 -8.63 20.12
CA LYS A 2 16.64 -8.24 18.72
C LYS A 2 15.12 -8.03 18.60
N ASN A 3 14.69 -6.84 18.21
CA ASN A 3 13.28 -6.54 18.04
C ASN A 3 12.71 -7.34 16.85
N ILE A 4 11.93 -8.38 17.14
CA ILE A 4 11.38 -9.32 16.16
C ILE A 4 10.60 -8.56 15.07
N GLY A 5 9.74 -7.60 15.48
CA GLY A 5 8.98 -6.79 14.54
C GLY A 5 9.84 -5.99 13.57
N VAL A 6 10.93 -5.37 14.06
CA VAL A 6 11.85 -4.62 13.19
C VAL A 6 12.56 -5.53 12.20
N ARG A 7 13.05 -6.69 12.65
CA ARG A 7 13.72 -7.65 11.76
C ARG A 7 12.83 -8.12 10.62
N TYR A 8 11.62 -8.59 10.95
CA TYR A 8 10.67 -9.04 9.93
C TYR A 8 10.13 -7.88 9.08
N GLY A 9 9.97 -6.69 9.65
CA GLY A 9 9.56 -5.50 8.93
C GLY A 9 10.58 -5.07 7.88
N LEU A 10 11.87 -5.06 8.21
CA LEU A 10 12.93 -4.75 7.25
C LEU A 10 13.05 -5.80 6.15
N LEU A 11 12.99 -7.09 6.50
CA LEU A 11 13.01 -8.16 5.50
C LEU A 11 11.79 -8.07 4.57
N GLY A 12 10.61 -7.85 5.13
CA GLY A 12 9.38 -7.66 4.35
C GLY A 12 9.44 -6.42 3.46
N ALA A 13 10.00 -5.31 3.94
CA ALA A 13 10.20 -4.09 3.14
C ALA A 13 11.11 -4.36 1.94
N ILE A 14 12.24 -5.02 2.14
CA ILE A 14 13.15 -5.41 1.06
C ILE A 14 12.41 -6.31 0.05
N THR A 15 11.65 -7.30 0.52
CA THR A 15 10.91 -8.22 -0.34
C THR A 15 9.85 -7.50 -1.18
N VAL A 16 9.09 -6.57 -0.58
CA VAL A 16 8.07 -5.77 -1.29
C VAL A 16 8.72 -4.82 -2.30
N VAL A 17 9.79 -4.13 -1.91
CA VAL A 17 10.54 -3.26 -2.84
C VAL A 17 11.08 -4.07 -4.00
N PHE A 18 11.66 -5.24 -3.77
CA PHE A 18 12.15 -6.12 -4.82
C PHE A 18 11.02 -6.61 -5.73
N TYR A 19 9.88 -7.00 -5.18
CA TYR A 19 8.69 -7.39 -5.94
C TYR A 19 8.24 -6.27 -6.89
N PHE A 20 8.09 -5.04 -6.41
CA PHE A 20 7.67 -3.91 -7.24
C PHE A 20 8.76 -3.46 -8.21
N ALA A 21 10.04 -3.56 -7.85
CA ALA A 21 11.15 -3.31 -8.76
C ALA A 21 11.13 -4.29 -9.94
N LEU A 22 10.91 -5.59 -9.69
CA LEU A 22 10.75 -6.57 -10.76
C LEU A 22 9.58 -6.21 -11.70
N LEU A 23 8.40 -5.87 -11.15
CA LEU A 23 7.25 -5.47 -11.96
C LEU A 23 7.57 -4.25 -12.82
N TYR A 24 8.23 -3.24 -12.26
CA TYR A 24 8.63 -2.02 -12.95
C TYR A 24 9.58 -2.31 -14.11
N PHE A 25 10.65 -3.11 -13.88
CA PHE A 25 11.64 -3.42 -14.91
C PHE A 25 11.11 -4.37 -15.99
N VAL A 26 10.18 -5.26 -15.66
CA VAL A 26 9.58 -6.15 -16.67
C VAL A 26 8.61 -5.36 -17.56
N LYS A 27 7.69 -4.61 -16.98
CA LYS A 27 6.75 -3.76 -17.71
C LYS A 27 6.07 -2.77 -16.76
N LYS A 28 6.14 -1.47 -17.06
CA LYS A 28 5.54 -0.41 -16.24
C LYS A 28 4.04 -0.61 -16.00
N ASP A 29 3.31 -1.16 -16.96
CA ASP A 29 1.89 -1.51 -16.79
C ASP A 29 1.63 -2.52 -15.67
N LEU A 30 2.55 -3.47 -15.44
CA LEU A 30 2.43 -4.44 -14.34
C LEU A 30 2.62 -3.75 -12.99
N PHE A 31 3.57 -2.81 -12.90
CA PHE A 31 3.78 -2.01 -11.70
C PHE A 31 2.53 -1.23 -11.31
N LEU A 32 1.81 -0.67 -12.29
CA LEU A 32 0.58 0.09 -12.07
C LEU A 32 -0.69 -0.80 -12.01
N ASN A 33 -0.58 -2.11 -12.15
CA ASN A 33 -1.74 -3.01 -12.16
C ASN A 33 -2.32 -3.18 -10.74
N PRO A 34 -3.59 -2.80 -10.50
CA PRO A 34 -4.21 -2.88 -9.18
C PRO A 34 -4.23 -4.30 -8.60
N ALA A 35 -4.46 -5.33 -9.43
CA ALA A 35 -4.49 -6.72 -8.97
C ALA A 35 -3.12 -7.17 -8.43
N LEU A 36 -2.02 -6.75 -9.07
CA LEU A 36 -0.65 -7.05 -8.61
C LEU A 36 -0.29 -6.22 -7.37
N GLN A 37 -0.76 -4.97 -7.29
CA GLN A 37 -0.61 -4.16 -6.08
C GLN A 37 -1.31 -4.81 -4.89
N TRP A 38 -2.56 -5.25 -5.05
CA TRP A 38 -3.30 -5.99 -4.03
C TRP A 38 -2.66 -7.36 -3.73
N GLY A 39 -2.11 -8.04 -4.74
CA GLY A 39 -1.36 -9.29 -4.57
C GLY A 39 -0.17 -9.16 -3.62
N SER A 40 0.48 -7.99 -3.56
CA SER A 40 1.57 -7.73 -2.61
C SER A 40 1.12 -7.83 -1.15
N MET A 41 -0.19 -7.67 -0.84
CA MET A 41 -0.73 -7.82 0.51
C MET A 41 -0.45 -9.21 1.11
N LEU A 42 -0.31 -10.25 0.28
CA LEU A 42 0.08 -11.58 0.74
C LEU A 42 1.48 -11.57 1.38
N ILE A 43 2.40 -10.75 0.86
CA ILE A 43 3.75 -10.58 1.43
C ILE A 43 3.62 -9.92 2.82
N TYR A 44 2.83 -8.86 2.94
CA TYR A 44 2.58 -8.22 4.24
C TYR A 44 2.03 -9.23 5.25
N LEU A 45 0.97 -9.95 4.89
CA LEU A 45 0.32 -10.93 5.78
C LEU A 45 1.29 -12.04 6.20
N ALA A 46 2.12 -12.56 5.30
CA ALA A 46 3.09 -13.60 5.60
C ALA A 46 4.12 -13.13 6.64
N PHE A 47 4.72 -11.95 6.43
CA PHE A 47 5.70 -11.40 7.37
C PHE A 47 5.09 -10.98 8.70
N MET A 48 3.90 -10.37 8.69
CA MET A 48 3.15 -10.01 9.89
C MET A 48 2.80 -11.24 10.74
N TYR A 49 2.27 -12.28 10.09
CA TYR A 49 1.87 -13.52 10.77
C TYR A 49 3.09 -14.23 11.37
N LYS A 50 4.15 -14.39 10.59
CA LYS A 50 5.38 -15.04 11.05
C LYS A 50 6.04 -14.29 12.21
N ALA A 51 6.11 -12.97 12.12
CA ALA A 51 6.63 -12.14 13.21
C ALA A 51 5.79 -12.27 14.49
N ALA A 52 4.46 -12.25 14.36
CA ALA A 52 3.57 -12.41 15.51
C ALA A 52 3.68 -13.80 16.13
N GLN A 53 3.80 -14.86 15.30
CA GLN A 53 4.01 -16.23 15.75
C GLN A 53 5.32 -16.38 16.56
N ASP A 54 6.44 -15.87 16.00
CA ASP A 54 7.75 -15.95 16.69
C ASP A 54 7.77 -15.10 17.97
N ASP A 55 7.04 -13.98 17.99
CA ASP A 55 6.90 -13.12 19.16
C ASP A 55 6.05 -13.80 20.26
N CYS A 56 4.96 -14.48 19.88
CA CYS A 56 4.16 -15.27 20.83
C CYS A 56 4.94 -16.50 21.35
N ALA A 57 5.74 -17.15 20.52
CA ALA A 57 6.59 -18.25 20.94
C ALA A 57 7.67 -17.81 21.93
N ALA A 58 8.21 -16.59 21.77
CA ALA A 58 9.25 -16.04 22.63
C ALA A 58 8.73 -15.51 23.98
N PHE A 59 7.53 -14.96 24.01
CA PHE A 59 7.01 -14.19 25.16
C PHE A 59 5.65 -14.69 25.72
N GLY A 60 5.08 -15.74 25.15
CA GLY A 60 3.77 -16.28 25.51
C GLY A 60 2.60 -15.50 24.91
N THR A 61 1.41 -16.14 24.89
CA THR A 61 0.14 -15.58 24.39
C THR A 61 -0.74 -15.01 25.50
N GLU A 62 -0.45 -15.28 26.76
CA GLU A 62 -1.21 -14.81 27.93
C GLU A 62 -0.99 -13.34 28.25
N ARG A 63 -0.03 -12.70 27.60
CA ARG A 63 0.23 -11.27 27.75
C ARG A 63 -0.89 -10.39 27.21
N ASP A 64 -0.86 -9.12 27.57
CA ASP A 64 -1.82 -8.12 27.13
C ASP A 64 -1.94 -8.10 25.60
N PHE A 65 -3.17 -8.10 25.10
CA PHE A 65 -3.52 -8.07 23.65
C PHE A 65 -2.78 -6.97 22.90
N ARG A 66 -2.65 -5.79 23.51
CA ARG A 66 -1.89 -4.66 22.95
C ARG A 66 -0.44 -5.03 22.60
N ASN A 67 0.20 -5.84 23.43
CA ASN A 67 1.57 -6.27 23.21
C ASN A 67 1.67 -7.26 22.05
N ILE A 68 0.66 -8.12 21.84
CA ILE A 68 0.62 -9.06 20.72
C ILE A 68 0.40 -8.31 19.40
N VAL A 69 -0.49 -7.31 19.37
CA VAL A 69 -0.76 -6.47 18.19
C VAL A 69 0.45 -5.65 17.75
N ARG A 70 1.27 -5.20 18.71
CA ARG A 70 2.40 -4.31 18.45
C ARG A 70 3.39 -4.87 17.43
N THR A 71 3.75 -6.14 17.55
CA THR A 71 4.78 -6.76 16.69
C THR A 71 4.35 -6.82 15.20
N PRO A 72 3.19 -7.41 14.83
CA PRO A 72 2.75 -7.41 13.43
C PRO A 72 2.45 -6.00 12.91
N PHE A 73 2.01 -5.06 13.75
CA PHE A 73 1.78 -3.68 13.33
C PHE A 73 3.10 -2.96 12.98
N VAL A 74 4.17 -3.15 13.76
CA VAL A 74 5.51 -2.62 13.43
C VAL A 74 6.01 -3.20 12.11
N VAL A 75 5.78 -4.50 11.85
CA VAL A 75 6.12 -5.13 10.57
C VAL A 75 5.39 -4.43 9.43
N PHE A 76 4.07 -4.26 9.56
CA PHE A 76 3.28 -3.56 8.55
C PHE A 76 3.80 -2.15 8.27
N LEU A 77 4.04 -1.36 9.32
CA LEU A 77 4.52 0.02 9.18
C LEU A 77 5.84 0.11 8.41
N LEU A 78 6.79 -0.79 8.71
CA LEU A 78 8.10 -0.79 8.03
C LEU A 78 7.98 -1.22 6.56
N ILE A 79 7.15 -2.22 6.26
CA ILE A 79 6.89 -2.65 4.88
C ILE A 79 6.18 -1.52 4.11
N ASN A 80 5.15 -0.92 4.69
CA ASN A 80 4.41 0.19 4.11
C ASN A 80 5.31 1.41 3.83
N LEU A 81 6.17 1.76 4.78
CA LEU A 81 7.17 2.83 4.59
C LEU A 81 8.12 2.51 3.42
N GLY A 82 8.67 1.28 3.37
CA GLY A 82 9.55 0.85 2.29
C GLY A 82 8.87 0.92 0.93
N TYR A 83 7.62 0.44 0.83
CA TYR A 83 6.82 0.54 -0.39
C TYR A 83 6.62 1.98 -0.85
N TRP A 84 6.18 2.88 0.05
CA TRP A 84 5.88 4.26 -0.32
C TRP A 84 7.13 5.08 -0.65
N LEU A 85 8.26 4.82 0.00
CA LEU A 85 9.54 5.43 -0.37
C LEU A 85 9.97 4.99 -1.77
N PHE A 86 9.85 3.70 -2.08
CA PHE A 86 10.16 3.18 -3.41
C PHE A 86 9.21 3.75 -4.46
N TYR A 87 7.89 3.70 -4.22
CA TYR A 87 6.88 4.24 -5.11
C TYR A 87 7.14 5.72 -5.44
N TYR A 88 7.35 6.53 -4.42
CA TYR A 88 7.64 7.95 -4.59
C TYR A 88 8.95 8.18 -5.35
N GLY A 89 10.02 7.45 -5.01
CA GLY A 89 11.31 7.56 -5.69
C GLY A 89 11.23 7.21 -7.17
N VAL A 90 10.51 6.14 -7.54
CA VAL A 90 10.32 5.74 -8.94
C VAL A 90 9.51 6.78 -9.71
N HIS A 91 8.46 7.37 -9.12
CA HIS A 91 7.66 8.42 -9.75
C HIS A 91 8.43 9.74 -9.92
N LEU A 92 9.38 10.04 -9.03
CA LEU A 92 10.28 11.19 -9.22
C LEU A 92 11.27 10.97 -10.36
N ALA A 93 11.78 9.74 -10.49
CA ALA A 93 12.77 9.40 -11.53
C ALA A 93 12.13 9.22 -12.91
N ASP A 94 10.89 8.69 -12.97
CA ASP A 94 10.19 8.34 -14.19
C ASP A 94 8.83 9.04 -14.28
N LYS A 95 8.82 10.24 -14.86
CA LYS A 95 7.60 11.03 -15.07
C LYS A 95 6.57 10.34 -15.97
N GLN A 96 6.98 9.39 -16.81
CA GLN A 96 6.06 8.64 -17.67
C GLN A 96 5.08 7.81 -16.85
N LEU A 97 5.48 7.31 -15.67
CA LEU A 97 4.56 6.60 -14.76
C LEU A 97 3.41 7.49 -14.29
N ILE A 98 3.69 8.76 -13.99
CA ILE A 98 2.66 9.72 -13.58
C ILE A 98 1.65 9.92 -14.72
N VAL A 99 2.15 10.08 -15.94
CA VAL A 99 1.28 10.23 -17.12
C VAL A 99 0.41 8.98 -17.31
N MET A 100 0.98 7.78 -17.25
CA MET A 100 0.23 6.52 -17.38
C MET A 100 -0.82 6.35 -16.27
N GLU A 101 -0.51 6.73 -15.03
CA GLU A 101 -1.50 6.72 -13.93
C GLU A 101 -2.65 7.69 -14.19
N LEU A 102 -2.35 8.90 -14.66
CA LEU A 102 -3.36 9.91 -14.99
C LEU A 102 -4.24 9.45 -16.15
N GLU A 103 -3.66 8.84 -17.20
CA GLU A 103 -4.42 8.26 -18.31
C GLU A 103 -5.40 7.18 -17.84
N ARG A 104 -4.98 6.29 -16.95
CA ARG A 104 -5.87 5.28 -16.36
C ARG A 104 -7.00 5.91 -15.55
N LYS A 105 -6.69 6.92 -14.73
CA LYS A 105 -7.71 7.65 -13.95
C LYS A 105 -8.70 8.37 -14.86
N ILE A 106 -8.20 9.02 -15.91
CA ILE A 106 -9.05 9.68 -16.93
C ILE A 106 -9.95 8.64 -17.62
N GLY A 107 -9.41 7.52 -18.06
CA GLY A 107 -10.19 6.43 -18.68
C GLY A 107 -11.31 5.94 -17.75
N TYR A 108 -11.02 5.69 -16.49
CA TYR A 108 -12.00 5.28 -15.50
C TYR A 108 -13.12 6.34 -15.29
N LEU A 109 -12.75 7.63 -15.20
CA LEU A 109 -13.73 8.72 -15.07
C LEU A 109 -14.58 8.90 -16.33
N GLN A 110 -14.01 8.68 -17.52
CA GLN A 110 -14.75 8.70 -18.78
C GLN A 110 -15.79 7.57 -18.86
N GLU A 111 -15.42 6.37 -18.37
CA GLU A 111 -16.35 5.24 -18.26
C GLU A 111 -17.50 5.57 -17.30
N GLN A 112 -17.20 6.12 -16.13
CA GLN A 112 -18.23 6.59 -15.18
C GLN A 112 -19.10 7.69 -15.78
N MET A 113 -18.51 8.64 -16.52
CA MET A 113 -19.24 9.73 -17.16
C MET A 113 -20.19 9.21 -18.23
N SER A 114 -19.83 8.14 -18.97
CA SER A 114 -20.71 7.52 -19.95
C SER A 114 -21.91 6.82 -19.33
N ALA A 115 -21.74 6.27 -18.12
CA ALA A 115 -22.80 5.60 -17.35
C ALA A 115 -23.67 6.55 -16.52
N ALA A 116 -23.19 7.77 -16.24
CA ALA A 116 -23.90 8.74 -15.43
C ALA A 116 -25.11 9.31 -16.18
N THR A 117 -26.28 9.29 -15.54
CA THR A 117 -27.54 9.86 -16.08
C THR A 117 -27.79 11.28 -15.57
N ASP A 118 -27.20 11.63 -14.41
CA ASP A 118 -27.36 12.95 -13.79
C ASP A 118 -26.43 13.99 -14.45
N PRO A 119 -26.98 15.12 -14.95
CA PRO A 119 -26.18 16.20 -15.54
C PRO A 119 -25.18 16.83 -14.56
N VAL A 120 -25.50 16.92 -13.26
CA VAL A 120 -24.61 17.48 -12.23
C VAL A 120 -23.40 16.58 -12.05
N GLN A 121 -23.63 15.27 -11.90
CA GLN A 121 -22.57 14.28 -11.80
C GLN A 121 -21.65 14.28 -13.03
N ARG A 122 -22.23 14.35 -14.23
CA ARG A 122 -21.43 14.43 -15.48
C ARG A 122 -20.55 15.66 -15.53
N ASN A 123 -21.05 16.82 -15.08
CA ASN A 123 -20.26 18.05 -15.05
C ASN A 123 -19.09 17.95 -14.06
N ASP A 124 -19.30 17.36 -12.90
CA ASP A 124 -18.25 17.18 -11.90
C ASP A 124 -17.17 16.19 -12.36
N LEU A 125 -17.55 15.09 -13.02
CA LEU A 125 -16.62 14.16 -13.65
C LEU A 125 -15.80 14.84 -14.75
N ASN A 126 -16.45 15.68 -15.57
CA ASN A 126 -15.75 16.41 -16.63
C ASN A 126 -14.73 17.42 -16.08
N LYS A 127 -15.03 18.10 -14.97
CA LYS A 127 -14.08 18.98 -14.28
C LYS A 127 -12.84 18.19 -13.80
N GLN A 128 -13.05 17.04 -13.16
CA GLN A 128 -11.96 16.18 -12.71
C GLN A 128 -11.08 15.69 -13.87
N ILE A 129 -11.70 15.29 -15.00
CA ILE A 129 -10.96 14.88 -16.20
C ILE A 129 -10.09 16.03 -16.73
N ASN A 130 -10.63 17.26 -16.78
CA ASN A 130 -9.88 18.43 -17.26
C ASN A 130 -8.74 18.81 -16.31
N GLU A 131 -8.93 18.68 -14.99
CA GLU A 131 -7.86 18.85 -14.00
C GLU A 131 -6.73 17.85 -14.24
N PHE A 132 -7.03 16.55 -14.40
CA PHE A 132 -6.01 15.53 -14.68
C PHE A 132 -5.29 15.76 -16.00
N ARG A 133 -5.96 16.20 -17.04
CA ARG A 133 -5.31 16.58 -18.31
C ARG A 133 -4.36 17.77 -18.14
N THR A 134 -4.71 18.72 -17.30
CA THR A 134 -3.80 19.84 -16.98
C THR A 134 -2.56 19.36 -16.26
N TYR A 135 -2.69 18.41 -15.32
CA TYR A 135 -1.54 17.78 -14.64
C TYR A 135 -0.64 16.97 -15.60
N GLN A 136 -1.18 16.38 -16.65
CA GLN A 136 -0.37 15.67 -17.66
C GLN A 136 0.65 16.57 -18.37
N ASN A 137 0.34 17.85 -18.54
CA ASN A 137 1.23 18.81 -19.21
C ASN A 137 2.48 19.13 -18.38
N ASN A 138 2.40 19.00 -17.05
CA ASN A 138 3.54 19.18 -16.16
C ASN A 138 3.44 18.17 -15.01
N PRO A 139 3.77 16.89 -15.25
CA PRO A 139 3.60 15.82 -14.27
C PRO A 139 4.56 15.99 -13.09
N VAL A 140 3.99 16.22 -11.92
CA VAL A 140 4.69 16.31 -10.65
C VAL A 140 4.02 15.37 -9.67
N GLN A 141 4.81 14.55 -8.98
CA GLN A 141 4.30 13.70 -7.90
C GLN A 141 4.23 14.50 -6.60
N PRO A 142 3.06 14.92 -6.15
CA PRO A 142 2.94 15.67 -4.90
C PRO A 142 3.13 14.76 -3.70
N LEU A 143 3.93 15.20 -2.71
CA LEU A 143 4.21 14.43 -1.50
C LEU A 143 2.96 14.26 -0.60
N GLY A 144 2.10 15.28 -0.55
CA GLY A 144 0.92 15.28 0.32
C GLY A 144 -0.02 14.09 0.11
N PRO A 145 -0.52 13.82 -1.11
CA PRO A 145 -1.31 12.64 -1.41
C PRO A 145 -0.63 11.31 -1.08
N VAL A 146 0.69 11.20 -1.30
CA VAL A 146 1.46 9.99 -0.95
C VAL A 146 1.44 9.76 0.56
N LEU A 147 1.69 10.80 1.36
CA LEU A 147 1.62 10.72 2.82
C LEU A 147 0.20 10.39 3.32
N ALA A 148 -0.82 10.97 2.70
CA ALA A 148 -2.21 10.67 3.04
C ALA A 148 -2.55 9.19 2.80
N GLN A 149 -2.17 8.62 1.65
CA GLN A 149 -2.38 7.21 1.31
C GLN A 149 -1.57 6.29 2.24
N MET A 150 -0.33 6.65 2.57
CA MET A 150 0.50 5.93 3.53
C MET A 150 -0.17 5.86 4.92
N THR A 151 -0.76 6.97 5.37
CA THR A 151 -1.47 7.04 6.65
C THR A 151 -2.76 6.22 6.63
N GLN A 152 -3.54 6.30 5.56
CA GLN A 152 -4.74 5.45 5.39
C GLN A 152 -4.38 3.97 5.39
N GLY A 153 -3.29 3.59 4.71
CA GLY A 153 -2.75 2.24 4.74
C GLY A 153 -2.41 1.77 6.15
N ALA A 154 -1.83 2.65 6.99
CA ALA A 154 -1.49 2.33 8.37
C ALA A 154 -2.72 1.97 9.23
N LEU A 155 -3.87 2.63 9.01
CA LEU A 155 -5.13 2.27 9.69
C LEU A 155 -5.59 0.86 9.31
N GLY A 156 -5.57 0.52 8.02
CA GLY A 156 -5.86 -0.84 7.55
C GLY A 156 -4.89 -1.88 8.11
N GLY A 157 -3.60 -1.53 8.17
CA GLY A 157 -2.55 -2.36 8.74
C GLY A 157 -2.73 -2.64 10.23
N PHE A 158 -3.24 -1.67 10.99
CA PHE A 158 -3.60 -1.88 12.39
C PHE A 158 -4.74 -2.89 12.54
N ALA A 159 -5.79 -2.79 11.72
CA ALA A 159 -6.88 -3.74 11.73
C ALA A 159 -6.42 -5.18 11.41
N LEU A 160 -5.54 -5.32 10.41
CA LEU A 160 -4.93 -6.62 10.07
C LEU A 160 -4.06 -7.17 11.22
N ALA A 161 -3.25 -6.32 11.85
CA ALA A 161 -2.43 -6.71 13.00
C ALA A 161 -3.29 -7.18 14.18
N ALA A 162 -4.40 -6.50 14.46
CA ALA A 162 -5.36 -6.89 15.50
C ALA A 162 -6.04 -8.23 15.15
N GLY A 163 -6.41 -8.45 13.89
CA GLY A 163 -6.95 -9.73 13.41
C GLY A 163 -5.97 -10.89 13.59
N ILE A 164 -4.70 -10.71 13.22
CA ILE A 164 -3.64 -11.71 13.41
C ILE A 164 -3.43 -12.01 14.89
N ALA A 165 -3.38 -10.98 15.74
CA ALA A 165 -3.22 -11.14 17.19
C ALA A 165 -4.39 -11.91 17.83
N ALA A 166 -5.63 -11.60 17.42
CA ALA A 166 -6.83 -12.30 17.88
C ALA A 166 -6.80 -13.79 17.47
N LEU A 167 -6.41 -14.07 16.23
CA LEU A 167 -6.31 -15.45 15.72
C LEU A 167 -5.22 -16.26 16.45
N LEU A 168 -4.10 -15.68 16.80
CA LEU A 168 -3.04 -16.37 17.56
C LEU A 168 -3.46 -16.60 19.02
N ARG A 169 -4.21 -15.67 19.62
CA ARG A 169 -4.72 -15.81 20.98
C ARG A 169 -5.82 -16.89 21.10
N SER A 170 -6.66 -17.05 20.07
CA SER A 170 -7.75 -18.03 20.07
C SER A 170 -7.28 -19.48 19.86
N ARG A 171 -6.04 -19.70 19.41
CA ARG A 171 -5.49 -21.02 19.13
C ARG A 171 -4.79 -21.69 20.34
N ASN A 172 -4.67 -20.94 21.44
CA ASN A 172 -4.10 -21.42 22.70
C ASN A 172 -5.13 -21.31 23.83
#